data_82c2ae23d5d3282c367c63ad6404aaba
#
_entry.id   82c2ae23d5d3282c367c63ad6404aaba
#
_cell.length_a   1.000
_cell.length_b   1.000
_cell.length_c   1.000
_cell.angle_alpha   90.00
_cell.angle_beta   90.00
_cell.angle_gamma   90.00
#
_symmetry.space_group_name_H-M   'P 1'
#
loop_
_entity.id
_entity.type
_entity.pdbx_description
1 polymer ?
#
loop_
_entity_poly.entity_id
_entity_poly.type
_entity_poly.pdbx_seq_one_letter_code
_entity_poly.pdbx_strand_id
1 'polypeptide(L)'
;MLKNIIPIVLVILVLVLLAVNVRVVQQSRAYVIERLGAFHSVWGVGVHFKIPFVERVAKAVSLKEQVVDFAPQPVITKDNVTMQIDTVLYFAITDPKLYAYGVEQPMSAIENLTATTLRNIIGELELDQTLTSRDIINSKMRALLDEATDPWGIKVNRVELKNIIPPREIQDAMERQMKAERERRESILQAEGQKASQILVAEGEKQSAILRAEAAKEAAIKKAEGEKEARIMAAEAEARAILQVQEATAQALKLLNEAAPSDQVVKLKALEAFTAAADGKATKLIIPSEIQGLAGLAASAKEVFTDLPKAP
;
A
#
# COMPACT_ATOMS: atom_id res chain seq x y z
N MET A 1 -63.28 -14.78 72.80
CA MET A 1 -62.68 -14.21 71.58
C MET A 1 -61.15 -14.00 71.72
N LEU A 2 -60.66 -13.46 72.82
CA LEU A 2 -59.21 -13.24 73.04
C LEU A 2 -58.34 -14.53 72.93
N LYS A 3 -58.87 -15.67 73.37
CA LYS A 3 -58.12 -16.97 73.40
C LYS A 3 -57.73 -17.50 72.00
N ASN A 4 -58.43 -17.12 70.95
CA ASN A 4 -58.16 -17.53 69.55
C ASN A 4 -57.33 -16.49 68.79
N ILE A 5 -57.25 -15.23 69.26
CA ILE A 5 -56.48 -14.16 68.63
C ILE A 5 -54.99 -14.32 68.91
N ILE A 6 -54.60 -14.76 70.10
CA ILE A 6 -53.20 -14.96 70.52
C ILE A 6 -52.46 -15.95 69.59
N PRO A 7 -52.96 -17.16 69.27
CA PRO A 7 -52.27 -18.08 68.38
C PRO A 7 -52.21 -17.55 66.94
N ILE A 8 -53.21 -16.82 66.46
CA ILE A 8 -53.19 -16.21 65.12
C ILE A 8 -52.09 -15.14 65.00
N VAL A 9 -52.01 -14.24 66.01
CA VAL A 9 -50.96 -13.21 66.07
C VAL A 9 -49.57 -13.85 66.14
N LEU A 10 -49.41 -14.95 66.89
CA LEU A 10 -48.13 -15.66 66.99
C LEU A 10 -47.72 -16.31 65.69
N VAL A 11 -48.68 -16.91 64.93
CA VAL A 11 -48.43 -17.50 63.60
C VAL A 11 -48.04 -16.40 62.62
N ILE A 12 -48.74 -15.27 62.61
CA ILE A 12 -48.39 -14.12 61.75
C ILE A 12 -47.02 -13.58 62.09
N LEU A 13 -46.69 -13.42 63.35
CA LEU A 13 -45.37 -12.98 63.81
C LEU A 13 -44.27 -13.92 63.34
N VAL A 14 -44.47 -15.25 63.46
CA VAL A 14 -43.50 -16.25 62.95
C VAL A 14 -43.37 -16.17 61.43
N LEU A 15 -44.47 -16.04 60.68
CA LEU A 15 -44.41 -15.91 59.22
C LEU A 15 -43.70 -14.61 58.82
N VAL A 16 -43.92 -13.49 59.48
CA VAL A 16 -43.21 -12.24 59.21
C VAL A 16 -41.71 -12.40 59.52
N LEU A 17 -41.36 -13.02 60.66
CA LEU A 17 -39.98 -13.32 61.04
C LEU A 17 -39.27 -14.21 59.98
N LEU A 18 -39.97 -15.21 59.45
CA LEU A 18 -39.44 -16.08 58.39
C LEU A 18 -39.27 -15.29 57.08
N ALA A 19 -40.24 -14.49 56.66
CA ALA A 19 -40.20 -13.72 55.43
C ALA A 19 -39.12 -12.66 55.41
N VAL A 20 -38.88 -11.97 56.52
CA VAL A 20 -37.84 -10.92 56.66
C VAL A 20 -36.43 -11.48 56.61
N ASN A 21 -36.26 -12.77 56.98
CA ASN A 21 -34.94 -13.41 57.03
C ASN A 21 -34.60 -14.18 55.76
N VAL A 22 -35.47 -14.23 54.75
CA VAL A 22 -35.12 -14.71 53.43
C VAL A 22 -34.26 -13.64 52.70
N ARG A 23 -33.09 -14.05 52.23
CA ARG A 23 -32.20 -13.23 51.46
C ARG A 23 -31.94 -13.88 50.11
N VAL A 24 -32.09 -13.07 49.04
CA VAL A 24 -31.75 -13.50 47.68
C VAL A 24 -30.35 -12.94 47.34
N VAL A 25 -29.43 -13.85 47.07
CA VAL A 25 -28.09 -13.48 46.58
C VAL A 25 -28.11 -13.39 45.08
N GLN A 26 -27.81 -12.21 44.56
CA GLN A 26 -27.77 -11.94 43.12
C GLN A 26 -26.61 -12.65 42.43
N GLN A 27 -26.71 -12.87 41.13
CA GLN A 27 -25.61 -13.43 40.34
C GLN A 27 -24.33 -12.58 40.43
N SER A 28 -23.18 -13.25 40.49
CA SER A 28 -21.86 -12.63 40.66
C SER A 28 -21.69 -11.88 41.99
N ARG A 29 -22.46 -12.25 43.03
CA ARG A 29 -22.24 -11.82 44.41
C ARG A 29 -22.11 -13.02 45.35
N ALA A 30 -21.39 -12.83 46.42
CA ALA A 30 -21.30 -13.80 47.52
C ALA A 30 -21.45 -13.06 48.84
N TYR A 31 -22.16 -13.69 49.80
CA TYR A 31 -22.30 -13.15 51.16
C TYR A 31 -21.55 -14.01 52.15
N VAL A 32 -20.67 -13.41 52.93
CA VAL A 32 -19.97 -14.06 54.02
C VAL A 32 -20.83 -13.98 55.26
N ILE A 33 -21.16 -15.13 55.80
CA ILE A 33 -22.07 -15.27 56.97
C ILE A 33 -21.28 -15.60 58.21
N GLU A 34 -21.51 -14.84 59.26
CA GLU A 34 -21.03 -15.11 60.60
C GLU A 34 -22.18 -15.63 61.49
N ARG A 35 -21.85 -16.58 62.32
CA ARG A 35 -22.74 -17.09 63.36
C ARG A 35 -22.08 -16.84 64.72
N LEU A 36 -22.72 -16.00 65.56
CA LEU A 36 -22.20 -15.62 66.88
C LEU A 36 -20.73 -15.10 66.85
N GLY A 37 -20.36 -14.37 65.79
CA GLY A 37 -19.03 -13.82 65.62
C GLY A 37 -18.00 -14.73 64.96
N ALA A 38 -18.32 -16.00 64.69
CA ALA A 38 -17.44 -16.91 63.98
C ALA A 38 -17.89 -17.08 62.52
N PHE A 39 -16.93 -17.28 61.59
CA PHE A 39 -17.23 -17.63 60.19
C PHE A 39 -18.06 -18.92 60.17
N HIS A 40 -19.18 -18.88 59.43
CA HIS A 40 -20.04 -20.04 59.25
C HIS A 40 -20.03 -20.58 57.83
N SER A 41 -20.36 -19.76 56.85
CA SER A 41 -20.44 -20.19 55.46
C SER A 41 -20.39 -18.97 54.51
N VAL A 42 -20.15 -19.27 53.24
CA VAL A 42 -20.29 -18.30 52.13
C VAL A 42 -21.55 -18.66 51.34
N TRP A 43 -22.47 -17.73 51.22
CA TRP A 43 -23.67 -17.91 50.41
C TRP A 43 -23.38 -17.51 48.97
N GLY A 44 -23.54 -18.49 48.08
CA GLY A 44 -23.54 -18.26 46.64
C GLY A 44 -24.88 -17.75 46.13
N VAL A 45 -25.05 -17.76 44.81
CA VAL A 45 -26.28 -17.32 44.12
C VAL A 45 -27.48 -18.19 44.54
N GLY A 46 -28.60 -17.53 44.79
CA GLY A 46 -29.84 -18.21 45.14
C GLY A 46 -30.54 -17.63 46.36
N VAL A 47 -31.58 -18.36 46.81
CA VAL A 47 -32.36 -17.98 48.01
C VAL A 47 -31.78 -18.67 49.23
N HIS A 48 -31.45 -17.87 50.25
CA HIS A 48 -30.90 -18.35 51.50
C HIS A 48 -31.73 -17.83 52.68
N PHE A 49 -31.75 -18.62 53.74
CA PHE A 49 -32.48 -18.27 54.94
C PHE A 49 -31.45 -17.93 56.03
N LYS A 50 -31.59 -16.73 56.63
CA LYS A 50 -30.77 -16.26 57.74
C LYS A 50 -31.43 -16.58 59.07
N ILE A 51 -30.74 -17.22 60.00
CA ILE A 51 -31.24 -17.40 61.33
C ILE A 51 -31.23 -16.07 62.08
N PRO A 52 -32.40 -15.51 62.45
CA PRO A 52 -32.48 -14.25 63.17
C PRO A 52 -31.71 -14.33 64.47
N PHE A 53 -31.08 -13.20 64.88
CA PHE A 53 -30.29 -13.00 66.07
C PHE A 53 -28.97 -13.81 66.16
N VAL A 54 -28.84 -14.91 65.45
CA VAL A 54 -27.67 -15.82 65.51
C VAL A 54 -26.73 -15.56 64.33
N GLU A 55 -27.30 -15.31 63.12
CA GLU A 55 -26.52 -15.11 61.89
C GLU A 55 -26.55 -13.65 61.45
N ARG A 56 -25.42 -13.18 60.99
CA ARG A 56 -25.32 -11.88 60.31
C ARG A 56 -24.55 -11.99 59.00
N VAL A 57 -24.86 -11.11 58.04
CA VAL A 57 -24.03 -10.93 56.84
C VAL A 57 -22.86 -10.05 57.23
N ALA A 58 -21.66 -10.62 57.31
CA ALA A 58 -20.42 -9.89 57.66
C ALA A 58 -19.98 -8.99 56.50
N LYS A 59 -19.97 -9.54 55.29
CA LYS A 59 -19.56 -8.81 54.09
C LYS A 59 -20.30 -9.30 52.86
N ALA A 60 -20.75 -8.38 52.00
CA ALA A 60 -21.27 -8.66 50.71
C ALA A 60 -20.19 -8.37 49.65
N VAL A 61 -19.81 -9.37 48.92
CA VAL A 61 -18.64 -9.32 48.01
C VAL A 61 -19.12 -9.43 46.56
N SER A 62 -18.62 -8.60 45.67
CA SER A 62 -18.80 -8.73 44.22
C SER A 62 -17.69 -9.61 43.67
N LEU A 63 -18.12 -10.66 42.92
CA LEU A 63 -17.19 -11.57 42.23
C LEU A 63 -16.87 -11.10 40.82
N LYS A 64 -17.45 -9.97 40.39
CA LYS A 64 -17.12 -9.36 39.08
C LYS A 64 -15.73 -8.75 39.14
N GLU A 65 -15.10 -8.69 37.97
CA GLU A 65 -13.88 -7.92 37.82
C GLU A 65 -14.11 -6.45 38.21
N GLN A 66 -13.23 -5.94 39.02
CA GLN A 66 -13.24 -4.56 39.51
C GLN A 66 -12.01 -3.84 38.99
N VAL A 67 -12.15 -2.54 38.77
CA VAL A 67 -11.09 -1.65 38.30
C VAL A 67 -10.86 -0.60 39.35
N VAL A 68 -9.62 -0.41 39.74
CA VAL A 68 -9.21 0.65 40.64
C VAL A 68 -8.11 1.46 39.98
N ASP A 69 -8.31 2.79 39.98
CA ASP A 69 -7.37 3.77 39.49
C ASP A 69 -6.65 4.37 40.72
N PHE A 70 -5.35 4.15 40.81
CA PHE A 70 -4.55 4.68 41.93
C PHE A 70 -3.96 6.03 41.55
N ALA A 71 -3.93 6.94 42.52
CA ALA A 71 -3.33 8.25 42.38
C ALA A 71 -1.85 8.16 41.94
N PRO A 72 -1.32 9.20 41.24
CA PRO A 72 0.07 9.24 40.82
C PRO A 72 1.03 9.02 42.00
N GLN A 73 1.92 8.03 41.89
CA GLN A 73 2.91 7.68 42.87
C GLN A 73 4.29 8.23 42.47
N PRO A 74 4.98 8.93 43.37
CA PRO A 74 6.35 9.37 43.11
C PRO A 74 7.31 8.16 43.16
N VAL A 75 8.07 7.98 42.10
CA VAL A 75 9.09 6.93 41.96
C VAL A 75 10.40 7.54 41.48
N ILE A 76 11.50 6.87 41.73
CA ILE A 76 12.84 7.29 41.34
C ILE A 76 13.44 6.17 40.49
N THR A 77 13.92 6.49 39.31
CA THR A 77 14.59 5.56 38.40
C THR A 77 16.04 5.32 38.83
N LYS A 78 16.67 4.31 38.23
CA LYS A 78 18.07 3.97 38.44
C LYS A 78 19.03 5.12 38.13
N ASP A 79 18.71 5.95 37.14
CA ASP A 79 19.44 7.15 36.74
C ASP A 79 19.06 8.40 37.55
N ASN A 80 18.38 8.20 38.71
CA ASN A 80 18.03 9.21 39.72
C ASN A 80 17.05 10.30 39.21
N VAL A 81 16.17 9.95 38.29
CA VAL A 81 15.09 10.84 37.85
C VAL A 81 13.82 10.54 38.64
N THR A 82 13.29 11.55 39.32
CA THR A 82 12.00 11.45 40.03
C THR A 82 10.86 11.66 39.06
N MET A 83 9.92 10.72 38.96
CA MET A 83 8.75 10.82 38.10
C MET A 83 7.48 10.45 38.86
N GLN A 84 6.33 10.79 38.31
CA GLN A 84 5.03 10.36 38.82
C GLN A 84 4.39 9.37 37.84
N ILE A 85 3.90 8.25 38.36
CA ILE A 85 3.31 7.18 37.62
C ILE A 85 1.94 6.83 38.17
N ASP A 86 0.93 6.85 37.34
CA ASP A 86 -0.44 6.40 37.63
C ASP A 86 -0.55 4.93 37.28
N THR A 87 -1.26 4.16 38.09
CA THR A 87 -1.45 2.73 37.88
C THR A 87 -2.93 2.37 37.95
N VAL A 88 -3.40 1.57 37.02
CA VAL A 88 -4.75 1.00 37.02
C VAL A 88 -4.64 -0.50 37.24
N LEU A 89 -5.39 -0.99 38.20
CA LEU A 89 -5.42 -2.39 38.59
C LEU A 89 -6.78 -3.02 38.25
N TYR A 90 -6.76 -4.16 37.55
CA TYR A 90 -7.91 -5.00 37.27
C TYR A 90 -7.80 -6.27 38.12
N PHE A 91 -8.77 -6.51 38.98
CA PHE A 91 -8.76 -7.65 39.87
C PHE A 91 -10.17 -8.23 40.06
N ALA A 92 -10.23 -9.48 40.46
CA ALA A 92 -11.47 -10.16 40.83
C ALA A 92 -11.28 -10.85 42.18
N ILE A 93 -12.37 -10.93 42.97
CA ILE A 93 -12.36 -11.65 44.24
C ILE A 93 -12.70 -13.10 43.95
N THR A 94 -11.75 -14.01 44.23
CA THR A 94 -11.86 -15.46 44.00
C THR A 94 -12.37 -16.17 45.26
N ASP A 95 -11.91 -15.77 46.45
CA ASP A 95 -12.38 -16.31 47.69
C ASP A 95 -12.94 -15.22 48.62
N PRO A 96 -14.29 -15.15 48.77
CA PRO A 96 -14.95 -14.18 49.61
C PRO A 96 -14.59 -14.31 51.11
N LYS A 97 -14.25 -15.51 51.58
CA LYS A 97 -13.83 -15.72 52.97
C LYS A 97 -12.47 -15.09 53.24
N LEU A 98 -11.48 -15.39 52.37
CA LEU A 98 -10.14 -14.79 52.50
C LEU A 98 -10.20 -13.27 52.32
N TYR A 99 -11.03 -12.76 51.44
CA TYR A 99 -11.25 -11.33 51.24
C TYR A 99 -11.85 -10.64 52.47
N ALA A 100 -12.70 -11.35 53.22
CA ALA A 100 -13.35 -10.79 54.40
C ALA A 100 -12.46 -10.78 55.63
N TYR A 101 -11.58 -11.79 55.81
CA TYR A 101 -10.83 -12.04 57.02
C TYR A 101 -9.30 -12.05 56.82
N GLY A 102 -8.79 -12.12 55.60
CA GLY A 102 -7.37 -12.18 55.31
C GLY A 102 -6.63 -10.87 55.55
N VAL A 103 -7.32 -9.76 55.34
CA VAL A 103 -6.76 -8.41 55.54
C VAL A 103 -7.86 -7.43 55.96
N GLU A 104 -7.55 -6.50 56.87
CA GLU A 104 -8.54 -5.58 57.42
C GLU A 104 -9.08 -4.59 56.36
N GLN A 105 -8.18 -3.99 55.57
CA GLN A 105 -8.50 -3.03 54.51
C GLN A 105 -7.90 -3.45 53.18
N PRO A 106 -8.55 -4.33 52.43
CA PRO A 106 -7.98 -4.91 51.21
C PRO A 106 -7.55 -3.84 50.17
N MET A 107 -8.37 -2.80 49.99
CA MET A 107 -8.06 -1.76 49.00
C MET A 107 -6.82 -0.95 49.33
N SER A 108 -6.69 -0.48 50.59
CA SER A 108 -5.49 0.23 51.04
C SER A 108 -4.25 -0.67 51.03
N ALA A 109 -4.43 -1.95 51.34
CA ALA A 109 -3.32 -2.91 51.31
C ALA A 109 -2.81 -3.11 49.86
N ILE A 110 -3.70 -3.26 48.89
CA ILE A 110 -3.35 -3.37 47.45
C ILE A 110 -2.72 -2.07 46.94
N GLU A 111 -3.23 -0.90 47.34
CA GLU A 111 -2.68 0.39 46.95
C GLU A 111 -1.22 0.54 47.39
N ASN A 112 -0.97 0.29 48.69
CA ASN A 112 0.38 0.36 49.23
C ASN A 112 1.32 -0.70 48.63
N LEU A 113 0.82 -1.91 48.42
CA LEU A 113 1.58 -2.97 47.78
C LEU A 113 1.92 -2.59 46.32
N THR A 114 0.96 -2.04 45.57
CA THR A 114 1.17 -1.56 44.21
C THR A 114 2.22 -0.45 44.17
N ALA A 115 2.11 0.53 45.08
CA ALA A 115 3.07 1.64 45.15
C ALA A 115 4.51 1.17 45.50
N THR A 116 4.64 0.21 46.42
CA THR A 116 5.97 -0.33 46.80
C THR A 116 6.56 -1.21 45.71
N THR A 117 5.74 -2.06 45.07
CA THR A 117 6.17 -2.93 43.98
C THR A 117 6.57 -2.09 42.73
N LEU A 118 5.78 -1.06 42.40
CA LEU A 118 6.11 -0.12 41.35
C LEU A 118 7.45 0.56 41.60
N ARG A 119 7.66 1.07 42.83
CA ARG A 119 8.92 1.73 43.20
C ARG A 119 10.12 0.80 43.04
N ASN A 120 9.98 -0.45 43.43
CA ASN A 120 11.06 -1.43 43.32
C ASN A 120 11.40 -1.72 41.86
N ILE A 121 10.38 -1.98 41.00
CA ILE A 121 10.60 -2.28 39.60
C ILE A 121 11.21 -1.09 38.85
N ILE A 122 10.68 0.11 39.08
CA ILE A 122 11.18 1.34 38.42
C ILE A 122 12.58 1.70 38.89
N GLY A 123 12.91 1.45 40.18
CA GLY A 123 14.24 1.70 40.71
C GLY A 123 15.36 0.85 40.09
N GLU A 124 15.02 -0.24 39.42
CA GLU A 124 15.95 -1.08 38.63
C GLU A 124 16.14 -0.60 37.21
N LEU A 125 15.24 0.24 36.69
CA LEU A 125 15.19 0.68 35.31
C LEU A 125 15.65 2.12 35.10
N GLU A 126 16.25 2.40 33.97
CA GLU A 126 16.53 3.75 33.50
C GLU A 126 15.27 4.42 32.96
N LEU A 127 15.28 5.75 32.86
CA LEU A 127 14.15 6.53 32.38
C LEU A 127 13.66 6.05 31.01
N ASP A 128 14.56 5.91 30.03
CA ASP A 128 14.21 5.46 28.67
C ASP A 128 13.61 4.05 28.66
N GLN A 129 14.12 3.15 29.49
CA GLN A 129 13.59 1.81 29.66
C GLN A 129 12.19 1.84 30.28
N THR A 130 11.96 2.72 31.26
CA THR A 130 10.65 2.88 31.89
C THR A 130 9.60 3.37 30.90
N LEU A 131 9.96 4.25 29.98
CA LEU A 131 9.05 4.77 28.95
C LEU A 131 8.76 3.77 27.83
N THR A 132 9.73 2.93 27.46
CA THR A 132 9.65 2.01 26.31
C THR A 132 9.19 0.61 26.68
N SER A 133 9.42 0.15 27.93
CA SER A 133 9.19 -1.23 28.36
C SER A 133 7.95 -1.42 29.22
N ARG A 134 6.89 -0.67 28.97
CA ARG A 134 5.63 -0.72 29.76
C ARG A 134 5.07 -2.13 29.90
N ASP A 135 5.08 -2.92 28.84
CA ASP A 135 4.55 -4.29 28.85
C ASP A 135 5.31 -5.22 29.80
N ILE A 136 6.64 -5.04 29.88
CA ILE A 136 7.49 -5.81 30.80
C ILE A 136 7.19 -5.42 32.24
N ILE A 137 7.05 -4.11 32.51
CA ILE A 137 6.72 -3.58 33.84
C ILE A 137 5.34 -4.09 34.27
N ASN A 138 4.33 -3.95 33.41
CA ASN A 138 2.96 -4.42 33.66
C ASN A 138 2.93 -5.91 33.98
N SER A 139 3.67 -6.73 33.24
CA SER A 139 3.75 -8.17 33.43
C SER A 139 4.44 -8.54 34.75
N LYS A 140 5.55 -7.89 35.11
CA LYS A 140 6.25 -8.07 36.38
C LYS A 140 5.38 -7.64 37.56
N MET A 141 4.76 -6.46 37.48
CA MET A 141 3.82 -5.97 38.48
C MET A 141 2.68 -6.94 38.71
N ARG A 142 2.04 -7.40 37.65
CA ARG A 142 0.95 -8.36 37.73
C ARG A 142 1.38 -9.64 38.47
N ALA A 143 2.52 -10.21 38.13
CA ALA A 143 3.01 -11.44 38.75
C ALA A 143 3.27 -11.27 40.24
N LEU A 144 3.95 -10.18 40.66
CA LEU A 144 4.25 -9.91 42.06
C LEU A 144 3.01 -9.55 42.88
N LEU A 145 2.08 -8.79 42.27
CA LEU A 145 0.85 -8.42 42.96
C LEU A 145 -0.09 -9.62 43.10
N ASP A 146 -0.22 -10.47 42.07
CA ASP A 146 -1.05 -11.67 42.11
C ASP A 146 -0.58 -12.64 43.18
N GLU A 147 0.73 -12.91 43.26
CA GLU A 147 1.34 -13.73 44.29
C GLU A 147 1.09 -13.17 45.72
N ALA A 148 1.25 -11.86 45.90
CA ALA A 148 1.09 -11.23 47.20
C ALA A 148 -0.38 -11.08 47.63
N THR A 149 -1.35 -11.04 46.71
CA THR A 149 -2.78 -10.88 47.00
C THR A 149 -3.56 -12.20 47.07
N ASP A 150 -2.96 -13.31 46.61
CA ASP A 150 -3.58 -14.63 46.67
C ASP A 150 -4.02 -15.05 48.08
N PRO A 151 -3.23 -14.82 49.18
CA PRO A 151 -3.67 -15.07 50.53
C PRO A 151 -4.88 -14.25 50.99
N TRP A 152 -5.19 -13.18 50.31
CA TRP A 152 -6.36 -12.33 50.57
C TRP A 152 -7.59 -12.72 49.74
N GLY A 153 -7.48 -13.78 48.91
CA GLY A 153 -8.54 -14.24 48.01
C GLY A 153 -8.81 -13.27 46.87
N ILE A 154 -7.82 -12.49 46.47
CA ILE A 154 -7.89 -11.51 45.37
C ILE A 154 -6.95 -11.96 44.29
N LYS A 155 -7.47 -12.04 43.08
CA LYS A 155 -6.72 -12.36 41.85
C LYS A 155 -6.53 -11.11 41.02
N VAL A 156 -5.26 -10.79 40.76
CA VAL A 156 -4.90 -9.69 39.88
C VAL A 156 -4.84 -10.17 38.45
N ASN A 157 -5.80 -9.71 37.63
CA ASN A 157 -5.90 -10.11 36.23
C ASN A 157 -4.92 -9.30 35.36
N ARG A 158 -4.88 -7.97 35.58
CA ARG A 158 -4.08 -7.06 34.78
C ARG A 158 -3.68 -5.83 35.58
N VAL A 159 -2.48 -5.34 35.29
CA VAL A 159 -1.96 -4.06 35.80
C VAL A 159 -1.52 -3.23 34.61
N GLU A 160 -1.86 -1.97 34.60
CA GLU A 160 -1.46 -1.05 33.54
C GLU A 160 -0.92 0.27 34.11
N LEU A 161 0.20 0.70 33.55
CA LEU A 161 0.73 2.04 33.76
C LEU A 161 -0.03 3.01 32.84
N LYS A 162 -0.76 3.94 33.44
CA LYS A 162 -1.60 4.90 32.71
C LYS A 162 -0.75 6.07 32.18
N ASN A 163 -0.20 6.87 33.07
CA ASN A 163 0.66 7.99 32.72
C ASN A 163 2.03 7.84 33.40
N ILE A 164 3.07 8.20 32.68
CA ILE A 164 4.44 8.32 33.20
C ILE A 164 4.84 9.76 32.97
N ILE A 165 4.96 10.53 34.03
CA ILE A 165 5.16 11.98 33.98
C ILE A 165 6.54 12.28 34.58
N PRO A 166 7.58 12.45 33.77
CA PRO A 166 8.88 12.93 34.24
C PRO A 166 8.84 14.43 34.58
N PRO A 167 9.85 15.00 35.26
CA PRO A 167 9.96 16.43 35.49
C PRO A 167 9.96 17.24 34.17
N ARG A 168 9.42 18.44 34.19
CA ARG A 168 9.31 19.31 33.00
C ARG A 168 10.65 19.56 32.29
N GLU A 169 11.71 19.77 33.07
CA GLU A 169 13.06 19.99 32.53
C GLU A 169 13.55 18.81 31.68
N ILE A 170 13.24 17.59 32.12
CA ILE A 170 13.57 16.36 31.39
C ILE A 170 12.68 16.20 30.17
N GLN A 171 11.37 16.51 30.27
CA GLN A 171 10.46 16.50 29.12
C GLN A 171 10.95 17.44 28.02
N ASP A 172 11.27 18.71 28.39
CA ASP A 172 11.75 19.70 27.43
C ASP A 172 13.09 19.29 26.80
N ALA A 173 13.97 18.62 27.54
CA ALA A 173 15.23 18.11 27.01
C ALA A 173 15.00 16.96 26.02
N MET A 174 14.13 16.02 26.38
CA MET A 174 13.74 14.89 25.51
C MET A 174 13.04 15.37 24.24
N GLU A 175 12.12 16.34 24.33
CA GLU A 175 11.47 16.92 23.17
C GLU A 175 12.47 17.55 22.20
N ARG A 176 13.43 18.30 22.72
CA ARG A 176 14.51 18.90 21.90
C ARG A 176 15.36 17.82 21.23
N GLN A 177 15.76 16.81 21.99
CA GLN A 177 16.54 15.67 21.48
C GLN A 177 15.77 14.90 20.39
N MET A 178 14.51 14.56 20.66
CA MET A 178 13.66 13.87 19.71
C MET A 178 13.42 14.69 18.43
N LYS A 179 13.24 16.00 18.58
CA LYS A 179 13.10 16.91 17.43
C LYS A 179 14.36 16.92 16.57
N ALA A 180 15.52 17.08 17.18
CA ALA A 180 16.80 17.07 16.49
C ALA A 180 17.07 15.72 15.78
N GLU A 181 16.75 14.61 16.42
CA GLU A 181 16.90 13.29 15.83
C GLU A 181 15.93 13.06 14.66
N ARG A 182 14.69 13.55 14.77
CA ARG A 182 13.73 13.51 13.64
C ARG A 182 14.20 14.36 12.46
N GLU A 183 14.65 15.58 12.70
CA GLU A 183 15.19 16.48 11.68
C GLU A 183 16.41 15.84 11.00
N ARG A 184 17.29 15.22 11.77
CA ARG A 184 18.44 14.48 11.22
C ARG A 184 18.01 13.32 10.33
N ARG A 185 17.08 12.49 10.78
CA ARG A 185 16.55 11.36 10.00
C ARG A 185 15.84 11.84 8.74
N GLU A 186 15.04 12.89 8.85
CA GLU A 186 14.36 13.50 7.70
C GLU A 186 15.36 13.96 6.64
N SER A 187 16.41 14.68 7.06
CA SER A 187 17.47 15.16 6.15
C SER A 187 18.20 13.99 5.46
N ILE A 188 18.50 12.91 6.18
CA ILE A 188 19.13 11.71 5.60
C ILE A 188 18.21 11.06 4.57
N LEU A 189 16.93 10.80 4.95
CA LEU A 189 15.96 10.19 4.05
C LEU A 189 15.69 11.04 2.80
N GLN A 190 15.65 12.35 2.96
CA GLN A 190 15.51 13.28 1.83
C GLN A 190 16.70 13.21 0.89
N ALA A 191 17.93 13.21 1.44
CA ALA A 191 19.15 13.10 0.64
C ALA A 191 19.25 11.74 -0.07
N GLU A 192 18.91 10.64 0.59
CA GLU A 192 18.85 9.30 0.00
C GLU A 192 17.78 9.23 -1.09
N GLY A 193 16.60 9.80 -0.86
CA GLY A 193 15.52 9.88 -1.84
C GLY A 193 15.91 10.68 -3.08
N GLN A 194 16.58 11.83 -2.90
CA GLN A 194 17.10 12.63 -3.99
C GLN A 194 18.17 11.86 -4.80
N LYS A 195 19.11 11.22 -4.13
CA LYS A 195 20.13 10.37 -4.77
C LYS A 195 19.50 9.23 -5.57
N ALA A 196 18.56 8.50 -4.99
CA ALA A 196 17.86 7.42 -5.67
C ALA A 196 17.08 7.92 -6.90
N SER A 197 16.39 9.06 -6.76
CA SER A 197 15.69 9.70 -7.87
C SER A 197 16.63 10.11 -9.02
N GLN A 198 17.77 10.73 -8.71
CA GLN A 198 18.76 11.12 -9.71
C GLN A 198 19.33 9.90 -10.45
N ILE A 199 19.63 8.83 -9.73
CA ILE A 199 20.12 7.57 -10.34
C ILE A 199 19.07 6.99 -11.29
N LEU A 200 17.80 6.90 -10.86
CA LEU A 200 16.71 6.38 -11.68
C LEU A 200 16.46 7.22 -12.94
N VAL A 201 16.55 8.56 -12.82
CA VAL A 201 16.43 9.48 -13.96
C VAL A 201 17.58 9.27 -14.94
N ALA A 202 18.82 9.22 -14.44
CA ALA A 202 20.00 9.00 -15.28
C ALA A 202 19.98 7.61 -15.98
N GLU A 203 19.55 6.56 -15.29
CA GLU A 203 19.34 5.23 -15.88
C GLU A 203 18.25 5.25 -16.94
N GLY A 204 17.14 5.94 -16.69
CA GLY A 204 16.03 6.12 -17.64
C GLY A 204 16.46 6.88 -18.91
N GLU A 205 17.23 7.94 -18.75
CA GLU A 205 17.81 8.71 -19.86
C GLU A 205 18.80 7.85 -20.68
N LYS A 206 19.70 7.14 -20.02
CA LYS A 206 20.62 6.19 -20.67
C LYS A 206 19.86 5.13 -21.48
N GLN A 207 18.86 4.50 -20.87
CA GLN A 207 18.06 3.46 -21.54
C GLN A 207 17.28 4.03 -22.72
N SER A 208 16.72 5.21 -22.55
CA SER A 208 16.01 5.92 -23.64
C SER A 208 16.95 6.28 -24.80
N ALA A 209 18.18 6.74 -24.49
CA ALA A 209 19.18 7.03 -25.52
C ALA A 209 19.61 5.78 -26.29
N ILE A 210 19.83 4.66 -25.59
CA ILE A 210 20.17 3.38 -26.23
C ILE A 210 19.02 2.93 -27.15
N LEU A 211 17.80 2.91 -26.66
CA LEU A 211 16.62 2.50 -27.47
C LEU A 211 16.43 3.39 -28.71
N ARG A 212 16.65 4.71 -28.58
CA ARG A 212 16.57 5.64 -29.70
C ARG A 212 17.66 5.36 -30.74
N ALA A 213 18.89 5.07 -30.30
CA ALA A 213 20.00 4.74 -31.18
C ALA A 213 19.75 3.42 -31.92
N GLU A 214 19.26 2.39 -31.23
CA GLU A 214 18.88 1.10 -31.81
C GLU A 214 17.75 1.25 -32.81
N ALA A 215 16.70 1.98 -32.48
CA ALA A 215 15.58 2.26 -33.40
C ALA A 215 16.03 3.04 -34.65
N ALA A 216 16.91 4.02 -34.51
CA ALA A 216 17.47 4.77 -35.62
C ALA A 216 18.33 3.87 -36.54
N LYS A 217 19.16 3.01 -35.95
CA LYS A 217 19.93 1.99 -36.70
C LYS A 217 19.02 1.03 -37.47
N GLU A 218 17.99 0.50 -36.81
CA GLU A 218 17.07 -0.42 -37.44
C GLU A 218 16.27 0.24 -38.56
N ALA A 219 15.79 1.47 -38.38
CA ALA A 219 15.13 2.27 -39.39
C ALA A 219 16.03 2.55 -40.59
N ALA A 220 17.32 2.88 -40.37
CA ALA A 220 18.29 3.09 -41.46
C ALA A 220 18.56 1.81 -42.26
N ILE A 221 18.70 0.68 -41.57
CA ILE A 221 18.86 -0.65 -42.24
C ILE A 221 17.63 -0.95 -43.10
N LYS A 222 16.42 -0.85 -42.51
CA LYS A 222 15.17 -1.10 -43.23
C LYS A 222 14.97 -0.18 -44.43
N LYS A 223 15.34 1.07 -44.30
CA LYS A 223 15.31 2.05 -45.41
C LYS A 223 16.28 1.65 -46.50
N ALA A 224 17.53 1.30 -46.17
CA ALA A 224 18.53 0.87 -47.15
C ALA A 224 18.13 -0.45 -47.84
N GLU A 225 17.57 -1.41 -47.15
CA GLU A 225 17.02 -2.64 -47.71
C GLU A 225 15.88 -2.32 -48.69
N GLY A 226 14.92 -1.48 -48.30
CA GLY A 226 13.83 -1.06 -49.18
C GLY A 226 14.28 -0.31 -50.42
N GLU A 227 15.28 0.60 -50.31
CA GLU A 227 15.88 1.29 -51.43
C GLU A 227 16.62 0.31 -52.40
N LYS A 228 17.33 -0.67 -51.85
CA LYS A 228 17.98 -1.73 -52.61
C LYS A 228 16.93 -2.54 -53.41
N GLU A 229 15.89 -2.99 -52.74
CA GLU A 229 14.82 -3.81 -53.33
C GLU A 229 14.06 -3.03 -54.41
N ALA A 230 13.74 -1.75 -54.15
CA ALA A 230 13.13 -0.85 -55.11
C ALA A 230 14.01 -0.67 -56.37
N ARG A 231 15.34 -0.51 -56.22
CA ARG A 231 16.28 -0.39 -57.36
C ARG A 231 16.36 -1.68 -58.17
N ILE A 232 16.38 -2.84 -57.47
CA ILE A 232 16.38 -4.14 -58.17
C ILE A 232 15.09 -4.32 -58.97
N MET A 233 13.93 -4.06 -58.37
CA MET A 233 12.64 -4.14 -59.06
C MET A 233 12.52 -3.18 -60.25
N ALA A 234 13.01 -1.95 -60.05
CA ALA A 234 13.05 -0.97 -61.15
C ALA A 234 13.93 -1.43 -62.32
N ALA A 235 15.15 -1.93 -62.04
CA ALA A 235 16.07 -2.44 -63.04
C ALA A 235 15.52 -3.70 -63.77
N GLU A 236 14.87 -4.60 -63.01
CA GLU A 236 14.20 -5.77 -63.63
C GLU A 236 13.01 -5.37 -64.51
N ALA A 237 12.20 -4.38 -64.05
CA ALA A 237 11.09 -3.88 -64.84
C ALA A 237 11.57 -3.20 -66.13
N GLU A 238 12.63 -2.41 -66.07
CA GLU A 238 13.28 -1.76 -67.20
C GLU A 238 13.87 -2.80 -68.19
N ALA A 239 14.60 -3.79 -67.64
CA ALA A 239 15.13 -4.88 -68.47
C ALA A 239 14.01 -5.66 -69.17
N ARG A 240 12.91 -5.98 -68.50
CA ARG A 240 11.74 -6.63 -69.10
C ARG A 240 11.08 -5.75 -70.18
N ALA A 241 10.93 -4.47 -69.93
CA ALA A 241 10.37 -3.50 -70.85
C ALA A 241 11.23 -3.44 -72.16
N ILE A 242 12.58 -3.35 -71.98
CA ILE A 242 13.52 -3.34 -73.12
C ILE A 242 13.39 -4.66 -73.93
N LEU A 243 13.39 -5.81 -73.23
CA LEU A 243 13.24 -7.11 -73.90
C LEU A 243 11.90 -7.17 -74.68
N GLN A 244 10.80 -6.77 -74.09
CA GLN A 244 9.50 -6.76 -74.75
C GLN A 244 9.46 -5.83 -75.96
N VAL A 245 10.06 -4.65 -75.87
CA VAL A 245 10.18 -3.71 -77.00
C VAL A 245 11.04 -4.32 -78.14
N GLN A 246 12.18 -4.93 -77.73
CA GLN A 246 13.05 -5.55 -78.76
C GLN A 246 12.44 -6.79 -79.37
N GLU A 247 11.73 -7.64 -78.65
CA GLU A 247 10.94 -8.76 -79.21
C GLU A 247 9.86 -8.27 -80.09
N ALA A 248 9.09 -7.25 -79.70
CA ALA A 248 8.04 -6.66 -80.59
C ALA A 248 8.66 -6.04 -81.85
N THR A 249 9.83 -5.38 -81.71
CA THR A 249 10.55 -4.82 -82.87
C THR A 249 11.06 -5.91 -83.82
N ALA A 250 11.64 -6.99 -83.22
CA ALA A 250 12.10 -8.15 -84.03
C ALA A 250 10.93 -8.84 -84.77
N GLN A 251 9.80 -9.01 -84.08
CA GLN A 251 8.59 -9.55 -84.68
C GLN A 251 8.07 -8.63 -85.87
N ALA A 252 8.03 -7.32 -85.65
CA ALA A 252 7.64 -6.35 -86.63
C ALA A 252 8.56 -6.38 -87.89
N LEU A 253 9.90 -6.46 -87.63
CA LEU A 253 10.87 -6.61 -88.76
C LEU A 253 10.72 -7.93 -89.45
N LYS A 254 10.43 -9.02 -88.79
CA LYS A 254 10.21 -10.34 -89.37
C LYS A 254 8.96 -10.33 -90.24
N LEU A 255 7.85 -9.76 -89.74
CA LEU A 255 6.62 -9.60 -90.48
C LEU A 255 6.79 -8.67 -91.69
N LEU A 256 7.60 -7.59 -91.59
CA LEU A 256 7.95 -6.74 -92.71
C LEU A 256 8.77 -7.47 -93.77
N ASN A 257 9.68 -8.32 -93.36
CA ASN A 257 10.52 -9.10 -94.29
C ASN A 257 9.69 -10.21 -95.04
N GLU A 258 8.79 -10.88 -94.29
CA GLU A 258 7.85 -11.87 -94.87
C GLU A 258 6.84 -11.26 -95.83
N ALA A 259 6.40 -10.03 -95.56
CA ALA A 259 5.46 -9.31 -96.41
C ALA A 259 6.08 -8.82 -97.74
N ALA A 260 7.39 -8.93 -97.94
CA ALA A 260 8.13 -8.50 -99.16
C ALA A 260 7.61 -7.15 -99.71
N PRO A 261 7.75 -6.06 -98.96
CA PRO A 261 7.12 -4.76 -99.35
C PRO A 261 7.75 -4.20 -100.61
N SER A 262 6.92 -3.58 -101.49
CA SER A 262 7.40 -2.94 -102.72
C SER A 262 8.35 -1.75 -102.34
N ASP A 263 9.24 -1.42 -103.28
CA ASP A 263 10.21 -0.35 -103.16
C ASP A 263 9.59 1.01 -102.71
N GLN A 264 8.36 1.25 -103.07
CA GLN A 264 7.58 2.44 -102.69
C GLN A 264 7.19 2.45 -101.21
N VAL A 265 6.87 1.30 -100.60
CA VAL A 265 6.52 1.17 -99.18
C VAL A 265 7.75 1.32 -98.31
N VAL A 266 8.91 0.81 -98.77
CA VAL A 266 10.19 1.00 -98.06
C VAL A 266 10.56 2.48 -98.04
N LYS A 267 10.37 3.21 -99.12
CA LYS A 267 10.60 4.68 -99.20
C LYS A 267 9.65 5.46 -98.29
N LEU A 268 8.39 5.05 -98.15
CA LEU A 268 7.43 5.67 -97.24
C LEU A 268 7.83 5.45 -95.78
N LYS A 269 8.28 4.24 -95.40
CA LYS A 269 8.76 3.91 -94.10
C LYS A 269 10.08 4.63 -93.67
N ALA A 270 10.95 4.86 -94.67
CA ALA A 270 12.14 5.66 -94.54
C ALA A 270 11.80 7.14 -94.24
N LEU A 271 10.75 7.66 -94.87
CA LEU A 271 10.26 9.02 -94.59
C LEU A 271 9.60 9.16 -93.21
N GLU A 272 8.82 8.15 -92.81
CA GLU A 272 8.26 8.10 -91.45
C GLU A 272 9.38 8.05 -90.36
N ALA A 273 10.41 7.19 -90.57
CA ALA A 273 11.56 7.12 -89.67
C ALA A 273 12.35 8.43 -89.57
N PHE A 274 12.46 9.11 -90.75
CA PHE A 274 13.09 10.43 -90.80
C PHE A 274 12.30 11.52 -90.09
N THR A 275 10.97 11.53 -90.27
CA THR A 275 10.12 12.49 -89.48
C THR A 275 10.16 12.24 -87.97
N ALA A 276 10.14 10.96 -87.58
CA ALA A 276 10.32 10.60 -86.11
C ALA A 276 11.70 11.01 -85.57
N ALA A 277 12.76 10.88 -86.40
CA ALA A 277 14.11 11.36 -86.05
C ALA A 277 14.20 12.89 -86.02
N ALA A 278 13.49 13.58 -86.88
CA ALA A 278 13.46 15.06 -86.94
C ALA A 278 12.65 15.68 -85.80
N ASP A 279 11.68 14.98 -85.22
CA ASP A 279 10.89 15.43 -84.02
C ASP A 279 11.57 15.18 -82.72
N GLY A 280 12.74 14.55 -82.72
CA GLY A 280 13.60 14.36 -81.53
C GLY A 280 14.26 15.65 -81.06
N LYS A 281 14.46 15.82 -79.76
CA LYS A 281 15.10 17.00 -79.09
C LYS A 281 16.57 17.14 -79.41
N ALA A 282 17.14 16.46 -80.40
CA ALA A 282 18.57 16.53 -80.71
C ALA A 282 18.88 17.67 -81.70
N THR A 283 19.83 18.52 -81.38
CA THR A 283 20.26 19.71 -82.15
C THR A 283 21.18 19.41 -83.32
N LYS A 284 21.61 18.18 -83.53
CA LYS A 284 22.44 17.78 -84.67
C LYS A 284 21.87 16.56 -85.36
N LEU A 285 21.42 16.74 -86.60
CA LEU A 285 20.96 15.67 -87.46
C LEU A 285 22.05 15.33 -88.50
N ILE A 286 22.60 14.09 -88.41
CA ILE A 286 23.54 13.59 -89.39
C ILE A 286 22.71 12.78 -90.41
N ILE A 287 22.58 13.33 -91.63
CA ILE A 287 21.81 12.70 -92.68
C ILE A 287 22.78 11.91 -93.59
N PRO A 288 22.59 10.59 -93.73
CA PRO A 288 23.36 9.83 -94.71
C PRO A 288 23.15 10.34 -96.12
N SER A 289 24.23 10.31 -96.96
CA SER A 289 24.23 10.90 -98.29
C SER A 289 23.18 10.31 -99.26
N GLU A 290 22.75 9.09 -99.00
CA GLU A 290 21.72 8.36 -99.84
C GLU A 290 20.30 8.89 -99.62
N ILE A 291 20.02 9.65 -98.60
CA ILE A 291 18.70 10.16 -98.23
C ILE A 291 18.62 11.69 -98.47
N GLN A 292 19.71 12.35 -98.76
CA GLN A 292 19.79 13.81 -98.92
C GLN A 292 18.77 14.39 -99.94
N GLY A 293 18.49 13.66 -101.00
CA GLY A 293 17.51 14.11 -102.03
C GLY A 293 16.05 14.13 -101.53
N LEU A 294 15.72 13.19 -100.67
CA LEU A 294 14.40 13.09 -100.00
C LEU A 294 14.27 14.06 -98.84
N ALA A 295 15.34 14.27 -98.05
CA ALA A 295 15.35 15.20 -96.93
C ALA A 295 15.25 16.65 -97.41
N GLY A 296 15.87 17.01 -98.59
CA GLY A 296 15.71 18.31 -99.19
C GLY A 296 14.30 18.62 -99.64
N LEU A 297 13.58 17.63 -100.16
CA LEU A 297 12.17 17.77 -100.53
C LEU A 297 11.24 17.90 -99.33
N ALA A 298 11.54 17.21 -98.22
CA ALA A 298 10.77 17.35 -96.95
C ALA A 298 11.02 18.67 -96.23
N ALA A 299 12.26 19.16 -96.30
CA ALA A 299 12.60 20.48 -95.74
C ALA A 299 11.96 21.62 -96.52
N SER A 300 11.97 21.55 -97.83
CA SER A 300 11.30 22.57 -98.65
C SER A 300 9.78 22.50 -98.52
N ALA A 301 9.17 21.35 -98.34
CA ALA A 301 7.74 21.24 -98.10
C ALA A 301 7.37 21.86 -96.71
N LYS A 302 8.18 21.66 -95.64
CA LYS A 302 7.96 22.25 -94.36
C LYS A 302 8.06 23.79 -94.40
N GLU A 303 8.99 24.35 -95.16
CA GLU A 303 9.14 25.79 -95.34
C GLU A 303 7.96 26.42 -96.06
N VAL A 304 7.43 25.79 -97.04
CA VAL A 304 6.22 26.20 -97.81
C VAL A 304 4.96 26.18 -96.97
N PHE A 305 4.86 25.28 -95.99
CA PHE A 305 3.72 25.18 -95.05
C PHE A 305 3.88 26.06 -93.83
N THR A 306 5.08 26.54 -93.50
CA THR A 306 5.32 27.43 -92.29
C THR A 306 5.13 28.92 -92.70
N ASP A 307 5.18 29.27 -93.98
CA ASP A 307 5.07 30.65 -94.46
C ASP A 307 3.63 31.06 -94.90
N LEU A 308 2.62 30.34 -94.43
CA LEU A 308 1.26 30.83 -94.56
C LEU A 308 0.98 31.89 -93.48
N PRO A 309 0.68 33.14 -93.91
CA PRO A 309 0.43 34.20 -92.90
C PRO A 309 -0.87 33.89 -92.17
N LYS A 310 -0.77 33.93 -90.83
CA LYS A 310 -1.93 33.98 -89.96
C LYS A 310 -2.77 35.18 -90.35
N ALA A 311 -3.88 34.99 -90.99
CA ALA A 311 -4.92 35.99 -91.24
C ALA A 311 -5.53 36.46 -89.90
N PRO A 312 -6.02 37.68 -89.74
CA PRO A 312 -6.24 38.47 -88.54
C PRO A 312 -7.26 37.96 -87.55
#